data_0f29c019fde6cfdcb56f15f03a77cf8a
#
_entry.id   0f29c019fde6cfdcb56f15f03a77cf8a
#
_cell.length_a   1.000
_cell.length_b   1.000
_cell.length_c   1.000
_cell.angle_alpha   90.00
_cell.angle_beta   90.00
_cell.angle_gamma   90.00
#
_symmetry.space_group_name_H-M   'P 1'
#
loop_
_entity.id
_entity.type
_entity.pdbx_description
1 polymer ?
#
loop_
_entity_poly.entity_id
_entity_poly.type
_entity_poly.pdbx_seq_one_letter_code
_entity_poly.pdbx_strand_id
1 'polypeptide(L)'
;MTLKELGWNPFFEKAFAPQRAKGLVPARLIRESPINFGAFLEGGEEIDVVLCGRVWHEAANDADLPAVGDWVALELGHENRDHVIRERLPRETCFSRKMPGNSSQAQVIGANVDVVAVVTDAGADFNLRRMERYFALIARSGAKPLVLVNKADLCDKKTNREAAEQIAELCPAADVHVTSALKGEGLKVLKQYLKKGTTMCIVGSSGVGKSTLVNQLYGDEWQWTGEVNEATGKGRHTTTSRELVPLPGGGMLIDNPGMREIQMWTDEGTLRESFSDVSAIASDCRFADCGHRSDAGCAIRAAVEAGTLDAARHASFLNLENEIAALKKRTEKRQMAVERWAKRNSRVKARNLEDRIQLERDERGEA
;
A
#
# COMPACT_ATOMS: atom_id res chain seq x y z
N MET A 1 6.59 23.96 -6.92
CA MET A 1 6.45 22.82 -7.86
C MET A 1 5.34 23.08 -8.84
N THR A 2 5.58 22.86 -10.12
CA THR A 2 4.53 22.94 -11.16
C THR A 2 3.67 21.67 -11.16
N LEU A 3 2.46 21.74 -11.75
CA LEU A 3 1.64 20.53 -11.95
C LEU A 3 2.38 19.42 -12.70
N LYS A 4 3.23 19.76 -13.68
CA LYS A 4 4.06 18.78 -14.41
C LYS A 4 5.07 18.08 -13.50
N GLU A 5 5.67 18.80 -12.56
CA GLU A 5 6.59 18.20 -11.57
C GLU A 5 5.85 17.31 -10.57
N LEU A 6 4.57 17.54 -10.37
CA LEU A 6 3.66 16.69 -9.61
C LEU A 6 3.08 15.51 -10.43
N GLY A 7 3.46 15.35 -11.71
CA GLY A 7 3.01 14.24 -12.56
C GLY A 7 1.77 14.55 -13.39
N TRP A 8 1.35 15.83 -13.50
CA TRP A 8 0.27 16.22 -14.41
C TRP A 8 0.67 16.05 -15.87
N ASN A 9 -0.20 15.44 -16.65
CA ASN A 9 0.04 15.14 -18.05
C ASN A 9 -1.21 15.38 -18.90
N PRO A 10 -1.18 15.19 -20.24
CA PRO A 10 -2.33 15.40 -21.10
C PRO A 10 -3.56 14.56 -20.77
N PHE A 11 -3.39 13.39 -20.16
CA PHE A 11 -4.50 12.54 -19.71
C PHE A 11 -5.32 13.26 -18.62
N PHE A 12 -4.65 13.79 -17.59
CA PHE A 12 -5.31 14.52 -16.52
C PHE A 12 -5.84 15.86 -16.99
N GLU A 13 -5.14 16.56 -17.89
CA GLU A 13 -5.61 17.82 -18.49
C GLU A 13 -6.96 17.63 -19.19
N LYS A 14 -7.10 16.57 -19.99
CA LYS A 14 -8.36 16.23 -20.67
C LYS A 14 -9.46 15.87 -19.65
N ALA A 15 -9.13 15.07 -18.64
CA ALA A 15 -10.09 14.64 -17.62
C ALA A 15 -10.58 15.80 -16.75
N PHE A 16 -9.71 16.78 -16.49
CA PHE A 16 -10.01 17.93 -15.64
C PHE A 16 -10.75 19.07 -16.36
N ALA A 17 -10.74 19.13 -17.68
CA ALA A 17 -11.32 20.25 -18.44
C ALA A 17 -12.77 20.58 -18.03
N PRO A 18 -13.70 19.63 -17.79
CA PRO A 18 -15.06 19.93 -17.34
C PRO A 18 -15.11 20.54 -15.94
N GLN A 19 -14.14 20.22 -15.08
CA GLN A 19 -14.09 20.69 -13.69
C GLN A 19 -13.53 22.09 -13.61
N ARG A 20 -12.58 22.44 -14.50
CA ARG A 20 -12.07 23.81 -14.64
C ARG A 20 -13.20 24.79 -15.00
N ALA A 21 -14.14 24.40 -15.85
CA ALA A 21 -15.30 25.22 -16.21
C ALA A 21 -16.23 25.51 -15.01
N LYS A 22 -16.16 24.70 -13.94
CA LYS A 22 -16.89 24.88 -12.68
C LYS A 22 -16.12 25.71 -11.66
N GLY A 23 -14.93 26.22 -12.00
CA GLY A 23 -14.08 26.99 -11.09
C GLY A 23 -13.31 26.14 -10.10
N LEU A 24 -13.22 24.81 -10.31
CA LEU A 24 -12.45 23.94 -9.44
C LEU A 24 -10.96 24.00 -9.81
N VAL A 25 -10.09 23.65 -8.84
CA VAL A 25 -8.64 23.58 -9.04
C VAL A 25 -8.13 22.16 -8.94
N PRO A 26 -7.11 21.79 -9.74
CA PRO A 26 -6.50 20.47 -9.65
C PRO A 26 -5.57 20.39 -8.44
N ALA A 27 -5.60 19.25 -7.72
CA ALA A 27 -4.65 18.97 -6.65
C ALA A 27 -4.26 17.50 -6.64
N ARG A 28 -3.05 17.20 -6.16
CA ARG A 28 -2.57 15.84 -6.00
C ARG A 28 -2.60 15.42 -4.54
N LEU A 29 -3.27 14.33 -4.22
CA LEU A 29 -3.34 13.81 -2.86
C LEU A 29 -2.01 13.21 -2.45
N ILE A 30 -1.50 13.66 -1.31
CA ILE A 30 -0.19 13.27 -0.79
C ILE A 30 -0.27 12.47 0.51
N ARG A 31 -1.34 12.62 1.26
CA ARG A 31 -1.53 11.99 2.57
C ARG A 31 -3.00 11.63 2.77
N GLU A 32 -3.24 10.50 3.41
CA GLU A 32 -4.56 10.05 3.84
C GLU A 32 -4.55 9.91 5.36
N SER A 33 -5.54 10.50 6.02
CA SER A 33 -5.80 10.31 7.44
C SER A 33 -7.26 9.89 7.65
N PRO A 34 -7.66 9.44 8.85
CA PRO A 34 -9.04 9.04 9.11
C PRO A 34 -10.09 10.13 8.92
N ILE A 35 -9.69 11.40 8.88
CA ILE A 35 -10.59 12.54 8.92
C ILE A 35 -10.44 13.43 7.66
N ASN A 36 -9.22 13.57 7.13
CA ASN A 36 -8.88 14.45 6.02
C ASN A 36 -7.80 13.85 5.13
N PHE A 37 -7.51 14.56 4.03
CA PHE A 37 -6.39 14.28 3.15
C PHE A 37 -5.45 15.49 3.14
N GLY A 38 -4.16 15.24 2.89
CA GLY A 38 -3.24 16.31 2.48
C GLY A 38 -3.17 16.34 0.96
N ALA A 39 -3.06 17.52 0.37
CA ALA A 39 -2.95 17.69 -1.07
C ALA A 39 -1.93 18.77 -1.44
N PHE A 40 -1.21 18.57 -2.56
CA PHE A 40 -0.42 19.63 -3.20
C PHE A 40 -1.23 20.34 -4.25
N LEU A 41 -1.21 21.67 -4.18
CA LEU A 41 -1.64 22.58 -5.23
C LEU A 41 -0.48 22.87 -6.22
N GLU A 42 -0.82 23.51 -7.33
CA GLU A 42 0.17 24.16 -8.18
C GLU A 42 0.92 25.22 -7.37
N GLY A 43 2.25 25.23 -7.49
CA GLY A 43 3.12 26.02 -6.62
C GLY A 43 3.81 25.19 -5.54
N GLY A 44 3.25 24.03 -5.19
CA GLY A 44 3.77 23.12 -4.16
C GLY A 44 3.27 23.46 -2.76
N GLU A 45 2.23 24.27 -2.66
CA GLU A 45 1.53 24.52 -1.40
C GLU A 45 0.83 23.23 -0.93
N GLU A 46 1.06 22.86 0.32
CA GLU A 46 0.37 21.74 0.97
C GLU A 46 -0.82 22.26 1.75
N ILE A 47 -1.99 21.68 1.49
CA ILE A 47 -3.25 22.02 2.17
C ILE A 47 -3.95 20.75 2.68
N ASP A 48 -4.70 20.92 3.76
CA ASP A 48 -5.63 19.89 4.24
C ASP A 48 -6.98 20.01 3.50
N VAL A 49 -7.53 18.88 3.07
CA VAL A 49 -8.76 18.83 2.29
C VAL A 49 -9.69 17.75 2.85
N VAL A 50 -10.99 17.96 2.74
CA VAL A 50 -12.01 17.01 3.18
C VAL A 50 -12.79 16.45 2.00
N LEU A 51 -13.32 15.23 2.16
CA LEU A 51 -14.12 14.58 1.14
C LEU A 51 -15.56 15.06 1.20
N CYS A 52 -16.17 15.46 0.08
CA CYS A 52 -17.59 15.77 0.07
C CYS A 52 -18.43 14.48 0.20
N GLY A 53 -19.58 14.59 0.88
CA GLY A 53 -20.46 13.46 1.15
C GLY A 53 -20.91 12.74 -0.13
N ARG A 54 -21.08 13.46 -1.25
CA ARG A 54 -21.46 12.85 -2.53
C ARG A 54 -20.44 11.83 -3.02
N VAL A 55 -19.13 12.17 -3.02
CA VAL A 55 -18.05 11.26 -3.46
C VAL A 55 -18.01 10.01 -2.57
N TRP A 56 -18.27 10.19 -1.26
CA TRP A 56 -18.39 9.06 -0.34
C TRP A 56 -19.55 8.14 -0.67
N HIS A 57 -20.73 8.70 -0.97
CA HIS A 57 -21.95 7.93 -1.24
C HIS A 57 -21.96 7.28 -2.62
N GLU A 58 -21.31 7.87 -3.61
CA GLU A 58 -21.21 7.34 -4.97
C GLU A 58 -20.16 6.23 -5.10
N ALA A 59 -19.24 6.09 -4.14
CA ALA A 59 -18.24 5.03 -4.14
C ALA A 59 -18.90 3.66 -3.92
N ALA A 60 -18.76 2.75 -4.89
CA ALA A 60 -19.29 1.39 -4.79
C ALA A 60 -18.43 0.52 -3.87
N ASN A 61 -17.16 0.86 -3.68
CA ASN A 61 -16.20 0.16 -2.83
C ASN A 61 -15.05 1.10 -2.42
N ASP A 62 -14.21 0.67 -1.47
CA ASP A 62 -13.10 1.47 -0.95
C ASP A 62 -12.08 1.88 -2.03
N ALA A 63 -11.93 1.11 -3.11
CA ALA A 63 -11.03 1.45 -4.20
C ALA A 63 -11.52 2.63 -5.06
N ASP A 64 -12.81 2.96 -4.99
CA ASP A 64 -13.40 4.11 -5.66
C ASP A 64 -13.15 5.42 -4.90
N LEU A 65 -12.85 5.33 -3.61
CA LEU A 65 -12.50 6.49 -2.80
C LEU A 65 -11.14 7.06 -3.21
N PRO A 66 -10.92 8.36 -2.97
CA PRO A 66 -9.62 8.98 -3.17
C PRO A 66 -8.54 8.30 -2.32
N ALA A 67 -7.33 8.17 -2.88
CA ALA A 67 -6.17 7.58 -2.25
C ALA A 67 -4.90 8.40 -2.54
N VAL A 68 -3.82 8.11 -1.84
CA VAL A 68 -2.53 8.78 -2.07
C VAL A 68 -2.08 8.61 -3.52
N GLY A 69 -1.70 9.71 -4.15
CA GLY A 69 -1.32 9.79 -5.55
C GLY A 69 -2.46 10.12 -6.52
N ASP A 70 -3.72 10.16 -6.06
CA ASP A 70 -4.84 10.59 -6.90
C ASP A 70 -4.78 12.08 -7.23
N TRP A 71 -5.26 12.40 -8.42
CA TRP A 71 -5.62 13.74 -8.81
C TRP A 71 -7.09 14.00 -8.50
N VAL A 72 -7.37 15.14 -7.92
CA VAL A 72 -8.71 15.54 -7.49
C VAL A 72 -9.05 16.93 -7.97
N ALA A 73 -10.35 17.19 -8.13
CA ALA A 73 -10.89 18.52 -8.37
C ALA A 73 -11.36 19.10 -7.04
N LEU A 74 -10.73 20.20 -6.61
CA LEU A 74 -10.99 20.88 -5.35
C LEU A 74 -11.82 22.13 -5.53
N GLU A 75 -12.75 22.31 -4.62
CA GLU A 75 -13.31 23.62 -4.30
C GLU A 75 -12.52 24.23 -3.16
N LEU A 76 -11.87 25.36 -3.40
CA LEU A 76 -11.13 26.07 -2.36
C LEU A 76 -12.09 26.77 -1.39
N GLY A 77 -11.92 26.49 -0.11
CA GLY A 77 -12.62 27.20 0.95
C GLY A 77 -12.03 28.59 1.19
N HIS A 78 -12.88 29.55 1.56
CA HIS A 78 -12.49 30.90 1.97
C HIS A 78 -12.92 31.11 3.42
N GLU A 79 -12.18 31.94 4.17
CA GLU A 79 -12.55 32.40 5.49
C GLU A 79 -13.03 31.30 6.46
N ASN A 80 -12.15 30.38 6.86
CA ASN A 80 -12.44 29.26 7.78
C ASN A 80 -13.36 28.14 7.22
N ARG A 81 -13.56 28.07 5.91
CA ARG A 81 -14.22 26.92 5.28
C ARG A 81 -13.17 25.90 4.83
N ASP A 82 -13.52 24.64 4.97
CA ASP A 82 -12.67 23.53 4.49
C ASP A 82 -12.51 23.58 2.96
N HIS A 83 -11.34 23.17 2.49
CA HIS A 83 -11.12 22.83 1.09
C HIS A 83 -11.75 21.47 0.81
N VAL A 84 -12.57 21.36 -0.23
CA VAL A 84 -13.44 20.20 -0.43
C VAL A 84 -13.12 19.48 -1.73
N ILE A 85 -12.85 18.17 -1.64
CA ILE A 85 -12.74 17.28 -2.80
C ILE A 85 -14.14 17.10 -3.40
N ARG A 86 -14.36 17.63 -4.60
CA ARG A 86 -15.63 17.51 -5.32
C ARG A 86 -15.68 16.32 -6.25
N GLU A 87 -14.51 15.91 -6.76
CA GLU A 87 -14.40 14.77 -7.67
C GLU A 87 -12.98 14.21 -7.66
N ARG A 88 -12.84 12.89 -7.78
CA ARG A 88 -11.58 12.22 -8.06
C ARG A 88 -11.46 12.02 -9.58
N LEU A 89 -10.33 12.42 -10.16
CA LEU A 89 -10.07 12.19 -11.58
C LEU A 89 -9.83 10.70 -11.87
N PRO A 90 -10.04 10.24 -13.11
CA PRO A 90 -9.66 8.89 -13.51
C PRO A 90 -8.18 8.62 -13.23
N ARG A 91 -7.88 7.40 -12.80
CA ARG A 91 -6.51 6.93 -12.60
C ARG A 91 -5.91 6.43 -13.90
N GLU A 92 -4.67 6.81 -14.19
CA GLU A 92 -3.90 6.24 -15.29
C GLU A 92 -3.33 4.87 -14.90
N THR A 93 -2.83 4.77 -13.67
CA THR A 93 -2.39 3.52 -13.05
C THR A 93 -2.94 3.40 -11.63
N CYS A 94 -3.10 2.16 -11.14
CA CYS A 94 -3.61 1.92 -9.80
C CYS A 94 -2.97 0.68 -9.17
N PHE A 95 -1.94 0.89 -8.35
CA PHE A 95 -1.34 -0.20 -7.62
C PHE A 95 -2.17 -0.51 -6.38
N SER A 96 -2.83 -1.66 -6.41
CA SER A 96 -3.77 -2.08 -5.37
C SER A 96 -3.59 -3.54 -5.01
N ARG A 97 -4.05 -3.91 -3.81
CA ARG A 97 -4.11 -5.28 -3.33
C ARG A 97 -5.52 -5.61 -2.86
N LYS A 98 -5.88 -6.88 -2.77
CA LYS A 98 -7.12 -7.30 -2.11
C LYS A 98 -7.02 -7.05 -0.61
N MET A 99 -8.13 -6.63 0.02
CA MET A 99 -8.17 -6.49 1.47
C MET A 99 -8.19 -7.86 2.16
N PRO A 100 -7.43 -8.00 3.28
CA PRO A 100 -7.46 -9.23 4.06
C PRO A 100 -8.86 -9.53 4.60
N GLY A 101 -9.32 -10.76 4.41
CA GLY A 101 -10.60 -11.23 4.97
C GLY A 101 -11.87 -10.84 4.20
N ASN A 102 -11.76 -10.05 3.12
CA ASN A 102 -12.88 -9.74 2.26
C ASN A 102 -12.46 -9.89 0.79
N SER A 103 -12.94 -10.94 0.12
CA SER A 103 -12.53 -11.32 -1.24
C SER A 103 -12.93 -10.32 -2.34
N SER A 104 -13.80 -9.37 -2.03
CA SER A 104 -14.35 -8.40 -2.99
C SER A 104 -13.77 -6.99 -2.88
N GLN A 105 -13.09 -6.63 -1.79
CA GLN A 105 -12.58 -5.28 -1.59
C GLN A 105 -11.09 -5.16 -1.92
N ALA A 106 -10.76 -4.17 -2.76
CA ALA A 106 -9.39 -3.81 -3.10
C ALA A 106 -8.95 -2.59 -2.28
N GLN A 107 -7.75 -2.65 -1.71
CA GLN A 107 -7.11 -1.52 -1.07
C GLN A 107 -6.11 -0.90 -2.04
N VAL A 108 -6.29 0.36 -2.38
CA VAL A 108 -5.33 1.11 -3.19
C VAL A 108 -4.09 1.38 -2.36
N ILE A 109 -2.93 0.96 -2.85
CA ILE A 109 -1.61 1.19 -2.24
C ILE A 109 -1.09 2.55 -2.69
N GLY A 110 -1.23 2.83 -3.98
CA GLY A 110 -0.89 4.11 -4.59
C GLY A 110 -1.58 4.27 -5.93
N ALA A 111 -2.05 5.47 -6.19
CA ALA A 111 -2.66 5.85 -7.46
C ALA A 111 -1.65 6.61 -8.33
N ASN A 112 -1.76 6.46 -9.65
CA ASN A 112 -0.93 7.15 -10.62
C ASN A 112 0.57 6.95 -10.36
N VAL A 113 0.92 5.68 -10.15
CA VAL A 113 2.29 5.20 -9.93
C VAL A 113 2.88 4.77 -11.26
N ASP A 114 4.01 5.37 -11.65
CA ASP A 114 4.70 5.05 -12.91
C ASP A 114 5.57 3.79 -12.77
N VAL A 115 6.22 3.64 -11.61
CA VAL A 115 7.18 2.56 -11.36
C VAL A 115 6.91 1.93 -10.00
N VAL A 116 6.83 0.59 -9.95
CA VAL A 116 6.83 -0.16 -8.69
C VAL A 116 8.17 -0.86 -8.54
N ALA A 117 8.96 -0.40 -7.57
CA ALA A 117 10.27 -0.97 -7.23
C ALA A 117 10.10 -2.07 -6.17
N VAL A 118 10.31 -3.31 -6.56
CA VAL A 118 10.34 -4.46 -5.65
C VAL A 118 11.75 -4.63 -5.11
N VAL A 119 11.91 -4.56 -3.78
CA VAL A 119 13.20 -4.77 -3.12
C VAL A 119 13.24 -6.17 -2.53
N THR A 120 14.26 -6.94 -2.89
CA THR A 120 14.59 -8.26 -2.37
C THR A 120 16.10 -8.34 -2.09
N ASP A 121 16.61 -9.44 -1.55
CA ASP A 121 18.05 -9.72 -1.51
C ASP A 121 18.35 -11.05 -2.22
N ALA A 122 19.63 -11.35 -2.42
CA ALA A 122 20.05 -12.62 -3.02
C ALA A 122 20.20 -13.77 -1.99
N GLY A 123 19.93 -13.48 -0.71
CA GLY A 123 20.10 -14.41 0.40
C GLY A 123 18.77 -14.84 1.02
N ALA A 124 18.60 -14.52 2.30
CA ALA A 124 17.47 -15.01 3.11
C ALA A 124 16.08 -14.54 2.64
N ASP A 125 16.01 -13.39 1.93
CA ASP A 125 14.75 -12.86 1.39
C ASP A 125 14.50 -13.28 -0.06
N PHE A 126 15.39 -14.06 -0.70
CA PHE A 126 15.23 -14.48 -2.08
C PHE A 126 14.09 -15.48 -2.22
N ASN A 127 13.07 -15.14 -3.03
CA ASN A 127 11.93 -16.02 -3.26
C ASN A 127 11.22 -15.68 -4.57
N LEU A 128 11.44 -16.51 -5.58
CA LEU A 128 10.88 -16.34 -6.94
C LEU A 128 9.35 -16.38 -6.95
N ARG A 129 8.72 -17.23 -6.12
CA ARG A 129 7.25 -17.30 -6.03
C ARG A 129 6.64 -16.01 -5.51
N ARG A 130 7.34 -15.31 -4.60
CA ARG A 130 6.94 -14.00 -4.16
C ARG A 130 7.11 -12.96 -5.28
N MET A 131 8.17 -13.08 -6.08
CA MET A 131 8.39 -12.21 -7.23
C MET A 131 7.28 -12.36 -8.28
N GLU A 132 6.88 -13.60 -8.62
CA GLU A 132 5.73 -13.86 -9.53
C GLU A 132 4.48 -13.09 -9.11
N ARG A 133 4.18 -13.09 -7.82
CA ARG A 133 3.02 -12.37 -7.27
C ARG A 133 3.15 -10.86 -7.37
N TYR A 134 4.34 -10.31 -7.11
CA TYR A 134 4.58 -8.87 -7.32
C TYR A 134 4.37 -8.51 -8.78
N PHE A 135 4.91 -9.28 -9.70
CA PHE A 135 4.76 -9.01 -11.12
C PHE A 135 3.30 -9.07 -11.58
N ALA A 136 2.53 -10.03 -11.08
CA ALA A 136 1.09 -10.10 -11.38
C ALA A 136 0.34 -8.86 -10.88
N LEU A 137 0.63 -8.37 -9.67
CA LEU A 137 0.02 -7.16 -9.14
C LEU A 137 0.46 -5.89 -9.91
N ILE A 138 1.74 -5.81 -10.29
CA ILE A 138 2.28 -4.69 -11.05
C ILE A 138 1.70 -4.65 -12.46
N ALA A 139 1.62 -5.79 -13.15
CA ALA A 139 1.00 -5.89 -14.47
C ALA A 139 -0.46 -5.40 -14.46
N ARG A 140 -1.23 -5.78 -13.44
CA ARG A 140 -2.62 -5.29 -13.26
C ARG A 140 -2.71 -3.80 -12.96
N SER A 141 -1.69 -3.22 -12.36
CA SER A 141 -1.69 -1.81 -11.98
C SER A 141 -1.45 -0.87 -13.17
N GLY A 142 -0.85 -1.35 -14.26
CA GLY A 142 -0.37 -0.56 -15.38
C GLY A 142 0.99 0.12 -15.14
N ALA A 143 1.60 -0.04 -13.95
CA ALA A 143 2.92 0.51 -13.65
C ALA A 143 4.05 -0.36 -14.21
N LYS A 144 5.25 0.22 -14.35
CA LYS A 144 6.45 -0.50 -14.79
C LYS A 144 7.08 -1.26 -13.63
N PRO A 145 7.46 -2.54 -13.80
CA PRO A 145 8.20 -3.29 -12.79
C PRO A 145 9.68 -2.89 -12.78
N LEU A 146 10.19 -2.65 -11.58
CA LEU A 146 11.62 -2.49 -11.29
C LEU A 146 11.97 -3.42 -10.14
N VAL A 147 13.11 -4.12 -10.21
CA VAL A 147 13.58 -4.97 -9.11
C VAL A 147 14.96 -4.52 -8.65
N LEU A 148 15.09 -4.40 -7.34
CA LEU A 148 16.36 -4.09 -6.69
C LEU A 148 16.77 -5.31 -5.84
N VAL A 149 17.79 -6.03 -6.30
CA VAL A 149 18.45 -7.08 -5.52
C VAL A 149 19.41 -6.36 -4.58
N ASN A 150 18.91 -6.01 -3.42
CA ASN A 150 19.59 -5.18 -2.42
C ASN A 150 20.47 -6.04 -1.50
N LYS A 151 21.24 -5.36 -0.62
CA LYS A 151 22.22 -5.96 0.27
C LYS A 151 23.29 -6.79 -0.46
N ALA A 152 23.69 -6.32 -1.64
CA ALA A 152 24.73 -6.97 -2.44
C ALA A 152 26.06 -7.15 -1.69
N ASP A 153 26.27 -6.37 -0.64
CA ASP A 153 27.42 -6.44 0.27
C ASP A 153 27.42 -7.68 1.18
N LEU A 154 26.28 -8.38 1.32
CA LEU A 154 26.14 -9.58 2.18
C LEU A 154 26.32 -10.89 1.41
N CYS A 155 26.30 -10.87 0.06
CA CYS A 155 26.47 -12.04 -0.78
C CYS A 155 27.64 -11.81 -1.77
N ASP A 156 28.20 -12.90 -2.29
CA ASP A 156 29.22 -12.79 -3.33
C ASP A 156 28.61 -12.33 -4.66
N LYS A 157 29.49 -11.88 -5.58
CA LYS A 157 29.06 -11.32 -6.88
C LYS A 157 28.34 -12.38 -7.76
N LYS A 158 28.69 -13.66 -7.62
CA LYS A 158 28.09 -14.72 -8.40
C LYS A 158 26.66 -14.96 -7.96
N THR A 159 26.43 -15.10 -6.65
CA THR A 159 25.09 -15.26 -6.05
C THR A 159 24.17 -14.08 -6.39
N ASN A 160 24.66 -12.85 -6.27
CA ASN A 160 23.89 -11.67 -6.63
C ASN A 160 23.49 -11.64 -8.11
N ARG A 161 24.39 -12.05 -9.00
CA ARG A 161 24.13 -12.10 -10.44
C ARG A 161 23.12 -13.20 -10.78
N GLU A 162 23.28 -14.42 -10.24
CA GLU A 162 22.37 -15.52 -10.46
C GLU A 162 20.95 -15.21 -9.99
N ALA A 163 20.81 -14.53 -8.85
CA ALA A 163 19.50 -14.06 -8.38
C ALA A 163 18.87 -13.06 -9.34
N ALA A 164 19.66 -12.10 -9.85
CA ALA A 164 19.16 -11.11 -10.80
C ALA A 164 18.77 -11.76 -12.14
N GLU A 165 19.55 -12.70 -12.65
CA GLU A 165 19.27 -13.45 -13.88
C GLU A 165 17.96 -14.25 -13.75
N GLN A 166 17.75 -14.99 -12.65
CA GLN A 166 16.51 -15.74 -12.41
C GLN A 166 15.27 -14.84 -12.33
N ILE A 167 15.40 -13.64 -11.74
CA ILE A 167 14.31 -12.68 -11.70
C ILE A 167 14.01 -12.13 -13.09
N ALA A 168 15.04 -11.80 -13.88
CA ALA A 168 14.89 -11.31 -15.24
C ALA A 168 14.26 -12.34 -16.18
N GLU A 169 14.60 -13.62 -16.02
CA GLU A 169 13.96 -14.73 -16.74
C GLU A 169 12.47 -14.85 -16.39
N LEU A 170 12.14 -14.66 -15.09
CA LEU A 170 10.76 -14.73 -14.60
C LEU A 170 9.87 -13.60 -15.16
N CYS A 171 10.42 -12.41 -15.33
CA CYS A 171 9.72 -11.25 -15.88
C CYS A 171 10.64 -10.43 -16.80
N PRO A 172 10.69 -10.74 -18.11
CA PRO A 172 11.54 -10.02 -19.07
C PRO A 172 11.19 -8.53 -19.21
N ALA A 173 10.02 -8.09 -18.77
CA ALA A 173 9.62 -6.69 -18.75
C ALA A 173 10.16 -5.91 -17.55
N ALA A 174 10.74 -6.59 -16.55
CA ALA A 174 11.29 -5.96 -15.36
C ALA A 174 12.75 -5.55 -15.58
N ASP A 175 13.06 -4.32 -15.22
CA ASP A 175 14.45 -3.90 -15.06
C ASP A 175 14.98 -4.43 -13.72
N VAL A 176 16.09 -5.18 -13.73
CA VAL A 176 16.67 -5.78 -12.53
C VAL A 176 18.07 -5.20 -12.26
N HIS A 177 18.26 -4.67 -11.05
CA HIS A 177 19.53 -4.06 -10.63
C HIS A 177 20.01 -4.61 -9.30
N VAL A 178 21.30 -4.88 -9.21
CA VAL A 178 21.98 -5.28 -7.98
C VAL A 178 22.44 -4.02 -7.26
N THR A 179 22.07 -3.90 -5.97
CA THR A 179 22.31 -2.68 -5.18
C THR A 179 22.78 -3.01 -3.76
N SER A 180 23.51 -2.08 -3.15
CA SER A 180 23.69 -2.03 -1.70
C SER A 180 23.27 -0.65 -1.20
N ALA A 181 22.08 -0.57 -0.62
CA ALA A 181 21.61 0.67 -0.05
C ALA A 181 22.50 1.15 1.11
N LEU A 182 23.08 0.22 1.88
CA LEU A 182 23.99 0.55 2.99
C LEU A 182 25.27 1.22 2.50
N LYS A 183 25.83 0.75 1.38
CA LYS A 183 27.08 1.31 0.79
C LYS A 183 26.83 2.37 -0.28
N GLY A 184 25.57 2.64 -0.64
CA GLY A 184 25.23 3.55 -1.74
C GLY A 184 25.59 3.01 -3.13
N GLU A 185 25.93 1.71 -3.25
CA GLU A 185 26.33 1.08 -4.50
C GLU A 185 25.12 0.74 -5.37
N GLY A 186 25.24 0.96 -6.69
CA GLY A 186 24.18 0.65 -7.66
C GLY A 186 23.00 1.62 -7.65
N LEU A 187 22.92 2.59 -6.71
CA LEU A 187 21.75 3.46 -6.57
C LEU A 187 21.63 4.56 -7.63
N LYS A 188 22.75 4.88 -8.31
CA LYS A 188 22.72 5.91 -9.38
C LYS A 188 21.73 5.59 -10.49
N VAL A 189 21.45 4.32 -10.72
CA VAL A 189 20.48 3.87 -11.72
C VAL A 189 19.06 4.34 -11.42
N LEU A 190 18.72 4.55 -10.14
CA LEU A 190 17.38 5.01 -9.74
C LEU A 190 17.03 6.40 -10.26
N LYS A 191 18.04 7.24 -10.57
CA LYS A 191 17.82 8.57 -11.15
C LYS A 191 17.12 8.53 -12.51
N GLN A 192 17.23 7.45 -13.27
CA GLN A 192 16.52 7.32 -14.55
C GLN A 192 15.02 7.05 -14.39
N TYR A 193 14.61 6.49 -13.24
CA TYR A 193 13.21 6.20 -12.90
C TYR A 193 12.56 7.31 -12.07
N LEU A 194 13.36 8.15 -11.41
CA LEU A 194 12.93 9.24 -10.52
C LEU A 194 13.14 10.60 -11.18
N LYS A 195 12.58 10.76 -12.38
CA LYS A 195 12.56 12.05 -13.10
C LYS A 195 11.42 12.91 -12.55
N LYS A 196 11.51 14.23 -12.80
CA LYS A 196 10.41 15.15 -12.49
C LYS A 196 9.10 14.66 -13.10
N GLY A 197 8.06 14.62 -12.28
CA GLY A 197 6.74 14.12 -12.67
C GLY A 197 6.55 12.62 -12.62
N THR A 198 7.60 11.83 -12.32
CA THR A 198 7.49 10.37 -12.16
C THR A 198 7.21 10.03 -10.70
N THR A 199 6.29 9.10 -10.47
CA THR A 199 5.96 8.56 -9.15
C THR A 199 6.42 7.12 -9.03
N MET A 200 7.20 6.81 -8.00
CA MET A 200 7.65 5.46 -7.66
C MET A 200 7.01 4.99 -6.36
N CYS A 201 6.63 3.72 -6.32
CA CYS A 201 6.24 3.03 -5.10
C CYS A 201 7.28 1.96 -4.78
N ILE A 202 7.78 1.91 -3.54
CA ILE A 202 8.75 0.90 -3.11
C ILE A 202 8.03 -0.17 -2.28
N VAL A 203 8.26 -1.43 -2.65
CA VAL A 203 7.66 -2.59 -2.01
C VAL A 203 8.71 -3.68 -1.72
N GLY A 204 8.44 -4.59 -0.81
CA GLY A 204 9.36 -5.67 -0.43
C GLY A 204 9.20 -6.08 1.03
N SER A 205 9.85 -7.18 1.43
CA SER A 205 9.74 -7.75 2.77
C SER A 205 10.27 -6.83 3.87
N SER A 206 9.90 -7.14 5.12
CA SER A 206 10.49 -6.45 6.28
C SER A 206 12.00 -6.74 6.36
N GLY A 207 12.78 -5.73 6.69
CA GLY A 207 14.23 -5.87 6.84
C GLY A 207 15.03 -5.95 5.55
N VAL A 208 14.43 -5.93 4.34
CA VAL A 208 15.16 -6.02 3.06
C VAL A 208 15.95 -4.75 2.70
N GLY A 209 15.79 -3.67 3.48
CA GLY A 209 16.55 -2.43 3.31
C GLY A 209 15.79 -1.29 2.63
N LYS A 210 14.44 -1.33 2.56
CA LYS A 210 13.62 -0.25 1.97
C LYS A 210 13.88 1.11 2.62
N SER A 211 13.85 1.18 3.96
CA SER A 211 14.08 2.44 4.67
C SER A 211 15.48 2.99 4.45
N THR A 212 16.51 2.13 4.39
CA THR A 212 17.87 2.53 4.03
C THR A 212 17.93 3.08 2.61
N LEU A 213 17.23 2.43 1.67
CA LEU A 213 17.14 2.89 0.29
C LEU A 213 16.45 4.26 0.19
N VAL A 214 15.34 4.44 0.90
CA VAL A 214 14.60 5.71 0.96
C VAL A 214 15.50 6.82 1.51
N ASN A 215 16.21 6.58 2.62
CA ASN A 215 17.14 7.54 3.21
C ASN A 215 18.25 7.95 2.22
N GLN A 216 18.79 7.00 1.47
CA GLN A 216 19.80 7.29 0.43
C GLN A 216 19.24 8.13 -0.73
N LEU A 217 17.96 7.97 -1.06
CA LEU A 217 17.31 8.78 -2.11
C LEU A 217 17.04 10.22 -1.67
N TYR A 218 16.79 10.42 -0.38
CA TYR A 218 16.59 11.76 0.19
C TYR A 218 17.90 12.51 0.42
N GLY A 219 19.03 11.81 0.57
CA GLY A 219 20.33 12.37 0.95
C GLY A 219 20.48 12.55 2.47
N ASP A 220 21.66 13.04 2.89
CA ASP A 220 22.07 13.10 4.31
C ASP A 220 21.21 14.02 5.20
N GLU A 221 20.35 14.86 4.63
CA GLU A 221 19.52 15.81 5.38
C GLU A 221 18.18 15.22 5.85
N TRP A 222 17.82 14.02 5.38
CA TRP A 222 16.54 13.40 5.74
C TRP A 222 16.75 12.21 6.67
N GLN A 223 16.71 12.47 7.96
CA GLN A 223 16.64 11.39 8.95
C GLN A 223 15.19 10.88 9.05
N TRP A 224 14.91 9.82 8.34
CA TRP A 224 13.68 9.02 8.54
C TRP A 224 13.85 8.13 9.78
N THR A 225 14.01 8.76 10.93
CA THR A 225 13.82 8.13 12.24
C THR A 225 12.41 8.42 12.66
N GLY A 226 11.69 7.44 13.20
CA GLY A 226 10.40 7.67 13.86
C GLY A 226 10.50 8.58 15.09
N GLU A 227 11.49 9.45 15.15
CA GLU A 227 11.72 10.50 16.11
C GLU A 227 11.52 11.87 15.44
N VAL A 228 10.55 12.52 15.96
CA VAL A 228 10.15 13.92 15.94
C VAL A 228 11.09 14.86 15.16
N ASN A 229 10.58 15.44 14.12
CA ASN A 229 11.12 16.69 13.57
C ASN A 229 10.73 17.84 14.54
N GLU A 230 11.59 18.15 15.50
CA GLU A 230 11.41 19.25 16.48
C GLU A 230 11.35 20.64 15.81
N ALA A 231 11.76 20.74 14.53
CA ALA A 231 11.82 22.02 13.83
C ALA A 231 10.45 22.57 13.39
N THR A 232 9.39 21.74 13.35
CA THR A 232 8.07 22.21 12.89
C THR A 232 6.98 22.24 13.97
N GLY A 233 7.30 21.85 15.22
CA GLY A 233 6.38 22.00 16.37
C GLY A 233 5.04 21.27 16.27
N LYS A 234 4.82 20.40 15.27
CA LYS A 234 3.60 19.58 15.13
C LYS A 234 3.81 18.18 15.73
N GLY A 235 3.01 17.93 16.74
CA GLY A 235 3.08 16.78 17.64
C GLY A 235 3.09 15.41 16.96
N ARG A 236 3.78 14.56 17.65
CA ARG A 236 3.93 13.12 17.56
C ARG A 236 2.63 12.40 17.15
N HIS A 237 2.49 12.09 15.88
CA HIS A 237 1.58 11.05 15.43
C HIS A 237 2.41 9.84 15.02
N THR A 238 2.14 8.71 15.63
CA THR A 238 2.60 7.38 15.20
C THR A 238 2.11 7.19 13.77
N THR A 239 2.97 7.48 12.80
CA THR A 239 2.65 7.60 11.37
C THR A 239 2.35 6.20 10.82
N THR A 240 1.08 5.86 10.78
CA THR A 240 0.54 4.70 10.05
C THR A 240 -0.03 5.11 8.69
N SER A 241 0.14 6.37 8.29
CA SER A 241 -0.38 6.95 7.05
C SER A 241 0.62 6.81 5.90
N ARG A 242 0.08 6.58 4.72
CA ARG A 242 0.84 6.59 3.46
C ARG A 242 1.08 8.03 3.05
N GLU A 243 2.26 8.30 2.51
CA GLU A 243 2.61 9.63 2.04
C GLU A 243 3.28 9.60 0.66
N LEU A 244 2.90 10.55 -0.19
CA LEU A 244 3.57 10.86 -1.45
C LEU A 244 4.52 12.01 -1.20
N VAL A 245 5.80 11.76 -1.30
CA VAL A 245 6.84 12.72 -0.93
C VAL A 245 7.70 13.07 -2.14
N PRO A 246 7.90 14.36 -2.44
CA PRO A 246 8.81 14.80 -3.49
C PRO A 246 10.26 14.52 -3.10
N LEU A 247 11.07 14.04 -4.05
CA LEU A 247 12.49 13.79 -3.85
C LEU A 247 13.33 15.01 -4.27
N PRO A 248 14.42 15.34 -3.56
CA PRO A 248 15.29 16.47 -3.91
C PRO A 248 15.88 16.40 -5.33
N GLY A 249 16.11 15.19 -5.84
CA GLY A 249 16.61 14.93 -7.18
C GLY A 249 15.56 14.97 -8.29
N GLY A 250 14.31 15.23 -7.96
CA GLY A 250 13.13 15.10 -8.82
C GLY A 250 12.42 13.75 -8.65
N GLY A 251 11.20 13.67 -9.21
CA GLY A 251 10.31 12.53 -8.97
C GLY A 251 9.64 12.56 -7.59
N MET A 252 8.76 11.61 -7.38
CA MET A 252 8.00 11.46 -6.15
C MET A 252 8.04 10.01 -5.69
N LEU A 253 8.02 9.81 -4.38
CA LEU A 253 8.00 8.50 -3.77
C LEU A 253 6.73 8.31 -2.95
N ILE A 254 5.99 7.23 -3.20
CA ILE A 254 4.96 6.78 -2.26
C ILE A 254 5.65 5.92 -1.23
N ASP A 255 5.77 6.47 -0.03
CA ASP A 255 6.25 5.75 1.13
C ASP A 255 5.08 5.28 1.99
N ASN A 256 5.21 4.07 2.49
CA ASN A 256 4.23 3.46 3.36
C ASN A 256 4.91 3.13 4.69
N PRO A 257 4.99 4.10 5.64
CA PRO A 257 5.48 3.82 6.98
C PRO A 257 4.59 2.76 7.63
N GLY A 258 5.19 1.68 8.08
CA GLY A 258 4.43 0.54 8.62
C GLY A 258 4.03 -0.51 7.60
N MET A 259 4.28 -0.33 6.30
CA MET A 259 4.41 -1.46 5.39
C MET A 259 5.72 -2.20 5.66
N ARG A 260 5.88 -2.55 6.95
CA ARG A 260 6.90 -3.53 7.36
C ARG A 260 6.73 -4.84 6.61
N GLU A 261 5.56 -5.03 6.01
CA GLU A 261 5.22 -6.04 5.04
C GLU A 261 4.13 -5.43 4.15
N ILE A 262 4.34 -5.29 2.84
CA ILE A 262 3.32 -5.88 2.02
C ILE A 262 3.42 -7.33 2.41
N GLN A 263 2.79 -7.68 3.51
CA GLN A 263 2.27 -9.00 3.64
C GLN A 263 1.45 -9.11 2.38
N MET A 264 2.01 -9.79 1.42
CA MET A 264 1.29 -10.18 0.23
C MET A 264 0.29 -11.20 0.73
N TRP A 265 -0.81 -10.64 1.24
CA TRP A 265 -1.95 -11.38 1.64
C TRP A 265 -2.45 -12.08 0.41
N THR A 266 -2.00 -13.26 0.33
CA THR A 266 -2.69 -14.29 -0.38
C THR A 266 -3.96 -14.45 0.43
N ASP A 267 -5.09 -13.98 -0.08
CA ASP A 267 -6.36 -14.54 0.38
C ASP A 267 -6.33 -16.03 0.01
N GLU A 268 -7.18 -16.81 0.61
CA GLU A 268 -7.27 -18.25 0.32
C GLU A 268 -7.43 -18.51 -1.18
N GLY A 269 -8.08 -17.61 -1.95
CA GLY A 269 -8.23 -17.71 -3.40
C GLY A 269 -6.91 -17.54 -4.15
N THR A 270 -6.14 -16.51 -3.81
CA THR A 270 -4.81 -16.28 -4.42
C THR A 270 -3.79 -17.34 -4.01
N LEU A 271 -3.91 -17.87 -2.77
CA LEU A 271 -3.11 -19.03 -2.34
C LEU A 271 -3.42 -20.25 -3.23
N ARG A 272 -4.70 -20.56 -3.44
CA ARG A 272 -5.13 -21.67 -4.30
C ARG A 272 -4.70 -21.51 -5.75
N GLU A 273 -4.79 -20.30 -6.31
CA GLU A 273 -4.31 -19.99 -7.66
C GLU A 273 -2.78 -20.14 -7.78
N SER A 274 -2.02 -19.61 -6.81
CA SER A 274 -0.55 -19.70 -6.80
C SER A 274 0.00 -21.10 -6.52
N PHE A 275 -0.79 -21.92 -5.84
CA PHE A 275 -0.51 -23.32 -5.51
C PHE A 275 -1.56 -24.23 -6.13
N SER A 276 -1.90 -24.00 -7.41
CA SER A 276 -2.92 -24.79 -8.12
C SER A 276 -2.59 -26.28 -8.16
N ASP A 277 -1.31 -26.63 -8.26
CA ASP A 277 -0.79 -28.00 -8.14
C ASP A 277 -1.08 -28.62 -6.77
N VAL A 278 -0.81 -27.89 -5.68
CA VAL A 278 -1.10 -28.34 -4.30
C VAL A 278 -2.61 -28.37 -4.07
N SER A 279 -3.34 -27.38 -4.57
CA SER A 279 -4.80 -27.30 -4.45
C SER A 279 -5.52 -28.43 -5.18
N ALA A 280 -5.01 -28.86 -6.34
CA ALA A 280 -5.52 -30.02 -7.07
C ALA A 280 -5.36 -31.31 -6.24
N ILE A 281 -4.18 -31.52 -5.63
CA ILE A 281 -3.93 -32.66 -4.75
C ILE A 281 -4.77 -32.60 -3.47
N ALA A 282 -5.01 -31.39 -2.93
CA ALA A 282 -5.81 -31.16 -1.73
C ALA A 282 -7.26 -31.64 -1.89
N SER A 283 -7.80 -31.60 -3.11
CA SER A 283 -9.17 -32.08 -3.40
C SER A 283 -9.36 -33.57 -3.15
N ASP A 284 -8.26 -34.34 -3.16
CA ASP A 284 -8.24 -35.79 -2.94
C ASP A 284 -8.04 -36.16 -1.46
N CYS A 285 -7.94 -35.19 -0.56
CA CYS A 285 -7.86 -35.45 0.88
C CYS A 285 -9.14 -36.11 1.39
N ARG A 286 -8.99 -37.04 2.34
CA ARG A 286 -10.14 -37.75 2.95
C ARG A 286 -11.15 -36.80 3.65
N PHE A 287 -10.66 -35.70 4.21
CA PHE A 287 -11.47 -34.73 4.95
C PHE A 287 -11.44 -33.36 4.28
N ALA A 288 -12.60 -32.72 4.17
CA ALA A 288 -12.73 -31.39 3.56
C ALA A 288 -12.03 -30.26 4.35
N ASP A 289 -11.84 -30.46 5.66
CA ASP A 289 -11.17 -29.57 6.60
C ASP A 289 -9.74 -30.03 6.94
N CYS A 290 -9.12 -30.83 6.06
CA CYS A 290 -7.76 -31.33 6.23
C CYS A 290 -6.76 -30.18 6.37
N GLY A 291 -6.03 -30.14 7.49
CA GLY A 291 -4.98 -29.14 7.74
C GLY A 291 -3.62 -29.49 7.11
N HIS A 292 -3.54 -30.58 6.34
CA HIS A 292 -2.36 -31.03 5.56
C HIS A 292 -1.08 -31.24 6.38
N ARG A 293 -1.18 -31.43 7.71
CA ARG A 293 -0.03 -31.58 8.65
C ARG A 293 0.15 -33.02 9.12
N SER A 294 -0.78 -33.51 9.91
CA SER A 294 -0.75 -34.84 10.51
C SER A 294 -2.03 -35.62 10.29
N ASP A 295 -2.95 -35.08 9.48
CA ASP A 295 -4.27 -35.64 9.26
C ASP A 295 -4.18 -36.99 8.55
N ALA A 296 -4.95 -37.96 9.01
CA ALA A 296 -5.02 -39.28 8.43
C ALA A 296 -5.70 -39.25 7.04
N GLY A 297 -5.07 -39.80 6.03
CA GLY A 297 -5.58 -39.80 4.65
C GLY A 297 -5.40 -38.46 3.93
N CYS A 298 -4.35 -37.68 4.31
CA CYS A 298 -3.96 -36.46 3.63
C CYS A 298 -3.26 -36.78 2.30
N ALA A 299 -3.87 -36.42 1.16
CA ALA A 299 -3.32 -36.65 -0.17
C ALA A 299 -2.03 -35.84 -0.42
N ILE A 300 -1.92 -34.64 0.12
CA ILE A 300 -0.70 -33.80 -0.02
C ILE A 300 0.49 -34.48 0.65
N ARG A 301 0.34 -35.02 1.86
CA ARG A 301 1.41 -35.76 2.53
C ARG A 301 1.81 -37.01 1.76
N ALA A 302 0.84 -37.77 1.28
CA ALA A 302 1.10 -38.91 0.44
C ALA A 302 1.90 -38.56 -0.83
N ALA A 303 1.56 -37.41 -1.45
CA ALA A 303 2.29 -36.93 -2.63
C ALA A 303 3.73 -36.49 -2.30
N VAL A 304 3.96 -35.90 -1.13
CA VAL A 304 5.33 -35.58 -0.66
C VAL A 304 6.12 -36.86 -0.36
N GLU A 305 5.52 -37.82 0.32
CA GLU A 305 6.16 -39.14 0.62
C GLU A 305 6.47 -39.92 -0.65
N ALA A 306 5.61 -39.81 -1.68
CA ALA A 306 5.83 -40.42 -2.99
C ALA A 306 6.80 -39.64 -3.90
N GLY A 307 7.26 -38.45 -3.49
CA GLY A 307 8.14 -37.57 -4.27
C GLY A 307 7.47 -36.89 -5.47
N THR A 308 6.15 -36.92 -5.58
CA THR A 308 5.38 -36.24 -6.65
C THR A 308 5.11 -34.77 -6.33
N LEU A 309 5.23 -34.36 -5.07
CA LEU A 309 5.19 -32.98 -4.62
C LEU A 309 6.47 -32.68 -3.83
N ASP A 310 7.12 -31.55 -4.17
CA ASP A 310 8.30 -31.07 -3.44
C ASP A 310 7.97 -30.71 -2.00
N ALA A 311 8.75 -31.22 -1.05
CA ALA A 311 8.58 -30.95 0.39
C ALA A 311 8.73 -29.47 0.74
N ALA A 312 9.64 -28.73 0.07
CA ALA A 312 9.81 -27.29 0.29
C ALA A 312 8.59 -26.50 -0.20
N ARG A 313 7.95 -26.96 -1.29
CA ARG A 313 6.72 -26.37 -1.81
C ARG A 313 5.53 -26.59 -0.86
N HIS A 314 5.40 -27.78 -0.29
CA HIS A 314 4.41 -28.07 0.76
C HIS A 314 4.64 -27.20 2.00
N ALA A 315 5.88 -27.10 2.49
CA ALA A 315 6.21 -26.24 3.63
C ALA A 315 5.88 -24.78 3.37
N SER A 316 6.13 -24.26 2.17
CA SER A 316 5.79 -22.91 1.75
C SER A 316 4.27 -22.68 1.73
N PHE A 317 3.49 -23.65 1.27
CA PHE A 317 2.04 -23.61 1.29
C PHE A 317 1.50 -23.52 2.73
N LEU A 318 1.96 -24.38 3.64
CA LEU A 318 1.56 -24.40 5.04
C LEU A 318 1.94 -23.11 5.77
N ASN A 319 3.12 -22.54 5.50
CA ASN A 319 3.55 -21.29 6.09
C ASN A 319 2.62 -20.11 5.68
N LEU A 320 2.30 -20.03 4.39
CA LEU A 320 1.37 -19.01 3.89
C LEU A 320 -0.05 -19.19 4.44
N GLU A 321 -0.55 -20.42 4.54
CA GLU A 321 -1.84 -20.72 5.15
C GLU A 321 -1.89 -20.30 6.62
N ASN A 322 -0.82 -20.56 7.38
CA ASN A 322 -0.70 -20.08 8.77
C ASN A 322 -0.68 -18.57 8.87
N GLU A 323 0.05 -17.90 7.99
CA GLU A 323 0.08 -16.45 7.94
C GLU A 323 -1.32 -15.89 7.67
N ILE A 324 -2.05 -16.42 6.69
CA ILE A 324 -3.43 -16.03 6.38
C ILE A 324 -4.33 -16.21 7.61
N ALA A 325 -4.28 -17.37 8.26
CA ALA A 325 -5.08 -17.65 9.44
C ALA A 325 -4.77 -16.72 10.63
N ALA A 326 -3.47 -16.48 10.89
CA ALA A 326 -3.03 -15.59 11.97
C ALA A 326 -3.54 -14.15 11.77
N LEU A 327 -3.60 -13.73 10.55
CA LEU A 327 -4.00 -12.39 10.20
C LEU A 327 -5.51 -12.22 10.20
N LYS A 328 -6.26 -13.21 9.73
CA LYS A 328 -7.71 -13.23 9.87
C LYS A 328 -8.11 -13.03 11.34
N LYS A 329 -7.45 -13.76 12.26
CA LYS A 329 -7.64 -13.57 13.71
C LYS A 329 -7.29 -12.18 14.22
N ARG A 330 -6.21 -11.55 13.70
CA ARG A 330 -5.83 -10.18 14.10
C ARG A 330 -6.83 -9.15 13.59
N THR A 331 -7.30 -9.29 12.35
CA THR A 331 -8.30 -8.41 11.74
C THR A 331 -9.63 -8.51 12.47
N GLU A 332 -10.09 -9.71 12.78
CA GLU A 332 -11.32 -9.95 13.55
C GLU A 332 -11.24 -9.31 14.95
N LYS A 333 -10.10 -9.49 15.65
CA LYS A 333 -9.88 -8.83 16.96
C LYS A 333 -9.91 -7.31 16.86
N ARG A 334 -9.29 -6.73 15.81
CA ARG A 334 -9.29 -5.29 15.58
C ARG A 334 -10.70 -4.77 15.25
N GLN A 335 -11.43 -5.48 14.42
CA GLN A 335 -12.79 -5.14 14.05
C GLN A 335 -13.73 -5.17 15.25
N MET A 336 -13.66 -6.22 16.08
CA MET A 336 -14.38 -6.28 17.36
C MET A 336 -14.00 -5.14 18.33
N ALA A 337 -12.72 -4.74 18.36
CA ALA A 337 -12.28 -3.61 19.19
C ALA A 337 -12.87 -2.29 18.69
N VAL A 338 -12.87 -2.05 17.38
CA VAL A 338 -13.48 -0.87 16.75
C VAL A 338 -14.99 -0.83 16.98
N GLU A 339 -15.67 -1.95 16.81
CA GLU A 339 -17.13 -2.02 17.08
C GLU A 339 -17.47 -1.77 18.55
N ARG A 340 -16.66 -2.32 19.48
CA ARG A 340 -16.83 -2.04 20.92
C ARG A 340 -16.61 -0.56 21.24
N TRP A 341 -15.60 0.04 20.63
CA TRP A 341 -15.32 1.47 20.78
C TRP A 341 -16.45 2.34 20.20
N ALA A 342 -16.95 2.02 19.00
CA ALA A 342 -18.06 2.72 18.37
C ALA A 342 -19.35 2.60 19.21
N LYS A 343 -19.69 1.41 19.71
CA LYS A 343 -20.84 1.20 20.62
C LYS A 343 -20.68 1.96 21.94
N ARG A 344 -19.46 2.04 22.49
CA ARG A 344 -19.19 2.82 23.70
C ARG A 344 -19.39 4.32 23.46
N ASN A 345 -18.85 4.83 22.36
CA ASN A 345 -18.98 6.25 22.01
C ASN A 345 -20.42 6.65 21.67
N SER A 346 -21.18 5.81 21.00
CA SER A 346 -22.59 6.10 20.73
C SER A 346 -23.42 6.16 22.03
N ARG A 347 -23.14 5.29 23.00
CA ARG A 347 -23.79 5.35 24.34
C ARG A 347 -23.43 6.61 25.12
N VAL A 348 -22.13 7.02 25.06
CA VAL A 348 -21.69 8.28 25.71
C VAL A 348 -22.36 9.48 25.06
N LYS A 349 -22.44 9.53 23.73
CA LYS A 349 -23.13 10.60 23.01
C LYS A 349 -24.63 10.65 23.32
N ALA A 350 -25.31 9.50 23.39
CA ALA A 350 -26.72 9.42 23.76
C ALA A 350 -26.95 9.96 25.17
N ARG A 351 -26.12 9.52 26.15
CA ARG A 351 -26.20 10.00 27.52
C ARG A 351 -25.97 11.50 27.65
N ASN A 352 -24.94 12.03 26.98
CA ASN A 352 -24.66 13.47 27.00
C ASN A 352 -25.80 14.27 26.34
N LEU A 353 -26.51 13.71 25.36
CA LEU A 353 -27.67 14.33 24.75
C LEU A 353 -28.87 14.34 25.71
N GLU A 354 -29.12 13.22 26.40
CA GLU A 354 -30.17 13.11 27.43
C GLU A 354 -29.92 14.09 28.59
N ASP A 355 -28.68 14.15 29.11
CA ASP A 355 -28.28 15.08 30.17
C ASP A 355 -28.48 16.54 29.72
N ARG A 356 -28.19 16.86 28.47
CA ARG A 356 -28.37 18.21 27.90
C ARG A 356 -29.85 18.56 27.73
N ILE A 357 -30.67 17.65 27.27
CA ILE A 357 -32.13 17.83 27.17
C ILE A 357 -32.74 18.03 28.57
N GLN A 358 -32.27 17.29 29.56
CA GLN A 358 -32.72 17.43 30.92
C GLN A 358 -32.37 18.81 31.51
N LEU A 359 -31.14 19.28 31.33
CA LEU A 359 -30.70 20.61 31.73
C LEU A 359 -31.57 21.71 31.08
N GLU A 360 -31.85 21.59 29.78
CA GLU A 360 -32.70 22.56 29.07
C GLU A 360 -34.16 22.56 29.56
N ARG A 361 -34.69 21.41 30.03
CA ARG A 361 -36.02 21.31 30.67
C ARG A 361 -36.02 21.96 32.04
N ASP A 362 -35.02 21.67 32.85
CA ASP A 362 -34.89 22.23 34.19
C ASP A 362 -34.78 23.78 34.14
N GLU A 363 -34.04 24.31 33.16
CA GLU A 363 -33.93 25.77 32.92
C GLU A 363 -35.25 26.41 32.47
N ARG A 364 -36.14 25.65 31.79
CA ARG A 364 -37.47 26.15 31.38
C ARG A 364 -38.56 25.96 32.42
N GLY A 365 -38.23 25.34 33.58
CA GLY A 365 -39.19 25.08 34.63
C GLY A 365 -40.28 24.05 34.25
N GLU A 366 -40.01 23.20 33.25
CA GLU A 366 -40.90 22.14 32.81
C GLU A 366 -40.53 20.87 33.60
N ALA A 367 -41.32 20.59 34.66
CA ALA A 367 -41.19 19.37 35.51
C ALA A 367 -41.83 18.16 34.84
#